data_1bc2631fa872694d0ac35334d83da9bb
#
_entry.id   1bc2631fa872694d0ac35334d83da9bb
#
_cell.length_a   1.000
_cell.length_b   1.000
_cell.length_c   1.000
_cell.angle_alpha   90.00
_cell.angle_beta   90.00
_cell.angle_gamma   90.00
#
_symmetry.space_group_name_H-M   'P 1'
#
loop_
_entity.id
_entity.type
_entity.pdbx_description
1 polymer ?
#
loop_
_entity_poly.entity_id
_entity_poly.type
_entity_poly.pdbx_seq_one_letter_code
_entity_poly.pdbx_strand_id
1 'polypeptide(L)'
;RIAQLTMDKIALDLTIARTKEAAKLGHQPGPESSIFKYYATELNKDRYSLLMNVLGPDSLGWDGEGFDPEDLRATRDWLRSRGNSIEGGTSEIQLNIIAKRVLGLPD
;
A
#
# COMPACT_ATOMS: atom_id res chain seq x y z
N ARG A 1 -11.53 2.16 -12.17
CA ARG A 1 -10.70 2.27 -10.94
C ARG A 1 -10.48 0.92 -10.24
N ILE A 2 -11.53 0.10 -10.07
CA ILE A 2 -11.40 -1.26 -9.50
C ILE A 2 -10.43 -2.10 -10.34
N ALA A 3 -10.59 -2.13 -11.66
CA ALA A 3 -9.72 -2.88 -12.55
C ALA A 3 -8.24 -2.45 -12.41
N GLN A 4 -7.97 -1.14 -12.33
CA GLN A 4 -6.60 -0.64 -12.13
C GLN A 4 -6.01 -1.14 -10.82
N LEU A 5 -6.73 -1.02 -9.71
CA LEU A 5 -6.27 -1.54 -8.41
C LEU A 5 -6.01 -3.06 -8.44
N THR A 6 -6.84 -3.81 -9.16
CA THR A 6 -6.65 -5.25 -9.33
C THR A 6 -5.38 -5.56 -10.12
N MET A 7 -5.14 -4.84 -11.22
CA MET A 7 -3.92 -4.99 -12.02
C MET A 7 -2.67 -4.64 -11.21
N ASP A 8 -2.70 -3.54 -10.48
CA ASP A 8 -1.60 -3.09 -9.65
C ASP A 8 -1.29 -4.10 -8.53
N LYS A 9 -2.34 -4.67 -7.91
CA LYS A 9 -2.18 -5.73 -6.91
C LYS A 9 -1.54 -6.98 -7.52
N ILE A 10 -1.99 -7.43 -8.67
CA ILE A 10 -1.42 -8.61 -9.35
C ILE A 10 0.05 -8.36 -9.69
N ALA A 11 0.39 -7.18 -10.21
CA ALA A 11 1.77 -6.82 -10.53
C ALA A 11 2.67 -6.84 -9.28
N LEU A 12 2.18 -6.32 -8.16
CA LEU A 12 2.89 -6.35 -6.89
C LEU A 12 3.09 -7.79 -6.39
N ASP A 13 2.04 -8.61 -6.38
CA ASP A 13 2.09 -10.00 -5.93
C ASP A 13 3.08 -10.83 -6.75
N LEU A 14 3.08 -10.68 -8.08
CA LEU A 14 3.99 -11.37 -8.98
C LEU A 14 5.46 -10.91 -8.76
N THR A 15 5.67 -9.63 -8.51
CA THR A 15 7.01 -9.09 -8.24
C THR A 15 7.55 -9.60 -6.91
N ILE A 16 6.72 -9.67 -5.88
CA ILE A 16 7.07 -10.26 -4.57
C ILE A 16 7.37 -11.76 -4.73
N ALA A 17 6.56 -12.49 -5.50
CA ALA A 17 6.79 -13.92 -5.74
C ALA A 17 8.15 -14.15 -6.43
N ARG A 18 8.48 -13.38 -7.46
CA ARG A 18 9.78 -13.44 -8.14
C ARG A 18 10.94 -13.21 -7.17
N THR A 19 10.84 -12.22 -6.30
CA THR A 19 11.89 -11.95 -5.30
C THR A 19 12.03 -13.08 -4.29
N LYS A 20 10.94 -13.70 -3.87
CA LYS A 20 10.97 -14.87 -2.98
C LYS A 20 11.61 -16.08 -3.65
N GLU A 21 11.35 -16.32 -4.92
CA GLU A 21 11.99 -17.39 -5.67
C GLU A 21 13.49 -17.16 -5.83
N ALA A 22 13.90 -15.94 -6.15
CA ALA A 22 15.31 -15.57 -6.22
C ALA A 22 16.01 -15.80 -4.86
N ALA A 23 15.37 -15.45 -3.75
CA ALA A 23 15.91 -15.69 -2.41
C ALA A 23 16.09 -17.19 -2.11
N LYS A 24 15.17 -18.05 -2.56
CA LYS A 24 15.33 -19.52 -2.43
C LYS A 24 16.53 -20.06 -3.21
N LEU A 25 16.93 -19.40 -4.28
CA LEU A 25 18.10 -19.72 -5.07
C LEU A 25 19.42 -19.14 -4.51
N GLY A 26 19.37 -18.52 -3.33
CA GLY A 26 20.53 -17.99 -2.62
C GLY A 26 20.84 -16.52 -2.90
N HIS A 27 19.99 -15.82 -3.65
CA HIS A 27 20.14 -14.37 -3.85
C HIS A 27 19.73 -13.64 -2.57
N GLN A 28 20.59 -12.75 -2.08
CA GLN A 28 20.28 -11.93 -0.91
C GLN A 28 19.18 -10.89 -1.27
N PRO A 29 18.25 -10.64 -0.35
CA PRO A 29 17.29 -9.53 -0.51
C PRO A 29 18.03 -8.21 -0.68
N GLY A 30 17.71 -7.49 -1.74
CA GLY A 30 18.32 -6.21 -2.05
C GLY A 30 17.43 -5.02 -1.65
N PRO A 31 17.77 -3.82 -2.13
CA PRO A 31 17.00 -2.60 -1.88
C PRO A 31 15.59 -2.61 -2.51
N GLU A 32 15.26 -3.62 -3.30
CA GLU A 32 13.94 -3.82 -3.91
C GLU A 32 12.82 -3.93 -2.88
N SER A 33 13.13 -4.31 -1.63
CA SER A 33 12.17 -4.32 -0.52
C SER A 33 11.55 -2.93 -0.27
N SER A 34 12.28 -1.86 -0.58
CA SER A 34 11.78 -0.49 -0.51
C SER A 34 10.67 -0.22 -1.54
N ILE A 35 10.75 -0.84 -2.72
CA ILE A 35 9.69 -0.79 -3.74
C ILE A 35 8.42 -1.43 -3.19
N PHE A 36 8.55 -2.62 -2.58
CA PHE A 36 7.40 -3.34 -2.03
C PHE A 36 6.72 -2.56 -0.91
N LYS A 37 7.51 -2.01 0.03
CA LYS A 37 6.97 -1.20 1.11
C LYS A 37 6.24 0.03 0.59
N TYR A 38 6.87 0.79 -0.29
CA TYR A 38 6.28 1.99 -0.89
C TYR A 38 4.99 1.65 -1.66
N TYR A 39 5.09 0.74 -2.62
CA TYR A 39 3.98 0.42 -3.51
C TYR A 39 2.81 -0.23 -2.77
N ALA A 40 3.07 -1.16 -1.86
CA ALA A 40 2.02 -1.82 -1.07
C ALA A 40 1.26 -0.84 -0.18
N THR A 41 1.94 0.13 0.42
CA THR A 41 1.29 1.12 1.29
C THR A 41 0.46 2.11 0.49
N GLU A 42 0.94 2.56 -0.67
CA GLU A 42 0.18 3.45 -1.56
C GLU A 42 -1.06 2.72 -2.11
N LEU A 43 -0.89 1.48 -2.57
CA LEU A 43 -1.99 0.65 -3.07
C LEU A 43 -3.05 0.40 -1.99
N ASN A 44 -2.64 0.15 -0.75
CA ASN A 44 -3.57 -0.02 0.37
C ASN A 44 -4.36 1.26 0.67
N LYS A 45 -3.72 2.43 0.63
CA LYS A 45 -4.41 3.73 0.77
C LYS A 45 -5.43 3.95 -0.35
N ASP A 46 -5.07 3.63 -1.58
CA ASP A 46 -5.96 3.77 -2.74
C ASP A 46 -7.15 2.82 -2.66
N ARG A 47 -6.93 1.60 -2.19
CA ARG A 47 -8.00 0.63 -1.96
C ARG A 47 -9.02 1.15 -0.94
N TYR A 48 -8.57 1.66 0.19
CA TYR A 48 -9.47 2.24 1.18
C TYR A 48 -10.14 3.52 0.69
N SER A 49 -9.45 4.35 -0.08
CA SER A 49 -10.05 5.54 -0.70
C SER A 49 -11.14 5.17 -1.71
N LEU A 50 -10.95 4.09 -2.46
CA LEU A 50 -11.99 3.57 -3.34
C LEU A 50 -13.20 3.06 -2.53
N LEU A 51 -12.95 2.34 -1.43
CA LEU A 51 -14.01 1.87 -0.55
C LEU A 51 -14.84 3.02 0.02
N MET A 52 -14.19 4.11 0.48
CA MET A 52 -14.91 5.31 0.93
C MET A 52 -15.78 5.92 -0.16
N ASN A 53 -15.29 5.95 -1.41
CA ASN A 53 -16.06 6.44 -2.54
C ASN A 53 -17.28 5.55 -2.86
N VAL A 54 -17.14 4.24 -2.70
CA VAL A 54 -18.25 3.27 -2.91
C VAL A 54 -19.31 3.40 -1.83
N LEU A 55 -18.90 3.57 -0.57
CA LEU A 55 -19.82 3.78 0.56
C LEU A 55 -20.53 5.14 0.47
N GLY A 56 -19.93 6.12 -0.19
CA GLY A 56 -20.54 7.46 -0.32
C GLY A 56 -20.77 8.10 1.05
N PRO A 57 -21.99 8.62 1.33
CA PRO A 57 -22.30 9.29 2.61
C PRO A 57 -22.10 8.41 3.85
N ASP A 58 -22.26 7.10 3.73
CA ASP A 58 -22.07 6.16 4.85
C ASP A 58 -20.61 6.11 5.32
N SER A 59 -19.67 6.51 4.48
CA SER A 59 -18.25 6.67 4.86
C SER A 59 -17.97 7.83 5.82
N LEU A 60 -18.93 8.71 6.05
CA LEU A 60 -18.78 9.86 6.96
C LEU A 60 -19.05 9.50 8.43
N GLY A 61 -19.57 8.31 8.69
CA GLY A 61 -19.84 7.84 10.05
C GLY A 61 -18.54 7.54 10.81
N TRP A 62 -18.51 7.90 12.08
CA TRP A 62 -17.45 7.52 13.01
C TRP A 62 -17.97 6.60 14.09
N ASP A 63 -19.15 6.93 14.61
CA ASP A 63 -19.86 6.21 15.59
C ASP A 63 -21.36 6.63 15.58
N GLY A 64 -22.23 5.91 16.30
CA GLY A 64 -23.63 6.27 16.46
C GLY A 64 -24.62 5.32 15.78
N GLU A 65 -25.89 5.53 16.11
CA GLU A 65 -26.99 4.78 15.53
C GLU A 65 -27.22 5.18 14.08
N GLY A 66 -27.64 4.22 13.25
CA GLY A 66 -27.97 4.46 11.85
C GLY A 66 -26.84 4.18 10.86
N PHE A 67 -25.66 3.78 11.34
CA PHE A 67 -24.55 3.31 10.49
C PHE A 67 -24.32 1.81 10.70
N ASP A 68 -23.99 1.12 9.61
CA ASP A 68 -23.55 -0.27 9.71
C ASP A 68 -22.18 -0.35 10.41
N PRO A 69 -21.99 -1.27 11.38
CA PRO A 69 -20.71 -1.42 12.07
C PRO A 69 -19.51 -1.70 11.13
N GLU A 70 -19.74 -2.37 10.00
CA GLU A 70 -18.68 -2.60 9.00
C GLU A 70 -18.28 -1.31 8.28
N ASP A 71 -19.22 -0.44 7.99
CA ASP A 71 -18.96 0.87 7.38
C ASP A 71 -18.17 1.77 8.33
N LEU A 72 -18.53 1.78 9.61
CA LEU A 72 -17.78 2.50 10.66
C LEU A 72 -16.36 1.98 10.78
N ARG A 73 -16.17 0.66 10.70
CA ARG A 73 -14.84 0.03 10.71
C ARG A 73 -14.04 0.42 9.47
N ALA A 74 -14.67 0.40 8.29
CA ALA A 74 -14.01 0.77 7.04
C ALA A 74 -13.48 2.21 7.08
N THR A 75 -14.23 3.15 7.66
CA THR A 75 -13.81 4.55 7.85
C THR A 75 -12.58 4.64 8.76
N ARG A 76 -12.57 3.90 9.87
CA ARG A 76 -11.43 3.86 10.79
C ARG A 76 -10.18 3.26 10.14
N ASP A 77 -10.35 2.17 9.40
CA ASP A 77 -9.26 1.53 8.66
C ASP A 77 -8.71 2.43 7.54
N TRP A 78 -9.57 3.20 6.89
CA TRP A 78 -9.14 4.20 5.91
C TRP A 78 -8.25 5.27 6.53
N LEU A 79 -8.66 5.83 7.67
CA LEU A 79 -7.84 6.80 8.41
C LEU A 79 -6.53 6.16 8.89
N ARG A 80 -6.59 4.95 9.45
CA ARG A 80 -5.41 4.20 9.91
C ARG A 80 -4.43 3.91 8.78
N SER A 81 -4.92 3.65 7.57
CA SER A 81 -4.07 3.37 6.40
C SER A 81 -3.09 4.50 6.07
N ARG A 82 -3.40 5.74 6.46
CA ARG A 82 -2.49 6.88 6.28
C ARG A 82 -1.19 6.71 7.05
N GLY A 83 -1.23 6.06 8.21
CA GLY A 83 -0.05 5.72 9.00
C GLY A 83 0.85 4.69 8.33
N ASN A 84 0.34 3.86 7.43
CA ASN A 84 1.14 2.85 6.74
C ASN A 84 2.27 3.46 5.88
N SER A 85 2.07 4.66 5.34
CA SER A 85 3.10 5.36 4.56
C SER A 85 4.15 6.08 5.42
N ILE A 86 4.01 6.02 6.74
CA ILE A 86 4.94 6.62 7.72
C ILE A 86 5.74 5.53 8.43
N GLU A 87 5.08 4.44 8.81
CA GLU A 87 5.67 3.29 9.52
C GLU A 87 6.77 2.61 8.70
N GLY A 88 7.82 2.13 9.36
CA GLY A 88 8.90 1.39 8.72
C GLY A 88 9.70 2.22 7.70
N GLY A 89 9.76 3.52 7.88
CA GLY A 89 10.31 4.50 6.95
C GLY A 89 9.24 5.14 6.07
N THR A 90 9.28 6.46 5.98
CA THR A 90 8.30 7.22 5.19
C THR A 90 8.38 6.88 3.70
N SER A 91 7.33 7.22 2.95
CA SER A 91 7.33 7.06 1.49
C SER A 91 8.49 7.80 0.83
N GLU A 92 8.84 9.00 1.33
CA GLU A 92 9.95 9.80 0.84
C GLU A 92 11.30 9.11 1.07
N ILE A 93 11.49 8.50 2.26
CA ILE A 93 12.71 7.71 2.57
C ILE A 93 12.80 6.49 1.65
N GLN A 94 11.70 5.78 1.44
CA GLN A 94 11.69 4.63 0.53
C GLN A 94 12.01 5.04 -0.92
N LEU A 95 11.44 6.16 -1.40
CA LEU A 95 11.75 6.70 -2.72
C LEU A 95 13.23 7.11 -2.85
N ASN A 96 13.83 7.68 -1.81
CA ASN A 96 15.26 7.98 -1.79
C ASN A 96 16.11 6.70 -1.90
N ILE A 97 15.75 5.65 -1.17
CA ILE A 97 16.46 4.36 -1.28
C ILE A 97 16.33 3.78 -2.69
N ILE A 98 15.13 3.83 -3.27
CA ILE A 98 14.88 3.37 -4.64
C ILE A 98 15.72 4.17 -5.63
N ALA A 99 15.69 5.51 -5.53
CA ALA A 99 16.43 6.38 -6.42
C ALA A 99 17.93 6.10 -6.39
N LYS A 100 18.53 6.02 -5.21
CA LYS A 100 19.96 5.87 -5.04
C LYS A 100 20.45 4.44 -5.23
N ARG A 101 19.76 3.45 -4.66
CA ARG A 101 20.26 2.07 -4.59
C ARG A 101 19.69 1.14 -5.64
N VAL A 102 18.50 1.42 -6.17
CA VAL A 102 17.89 0.62 -7.24
C VAL A 102 18.19 1.24 -8.60
N LEU A 103 17.98 2.56 -8.74
CA LEU A 103 18.12 3.27 -10.00
C LEU A 103 19.53 3.86 -10.21
N GLY A 104 20.34 3.98 -9.16
CA GLY A 104 21.68 4.56 -9.22
C GLY A 104 21.71 6.05 -9.59
N LEU A 105 20.65 6.78 -9.21
CA LEU A 105 20.59 8.22 -9.47
C LEU A 105 21.57 8.98 -8.56
N PRO A 106 22.14 10.11 -9.02
CA PRO A 106 23.04 10.91 -8.23
C PRO A 106 22.33 11.57 -7.02
N ASP A 107 23.15 11.99 -6.04
CA ASP A 107 22.68 12.75 -4.86
C ASP A 107 22.20 14.15 -5.25
#